data_360c0aedcca9cecaf1e44d65c2f2969d
#
_entry.id   360c0aedcca9cecaf1e44d65c2f2969d
#
_cell.length_a   1.000
_cell.length_b   1.000
_cell.length_c   1.000
_cell.angle_alpha   90.00
_cell.angle_beta   90.00
_cell.angle_gamma   90.00
#
_symmetry.space_group_name_H-M   'P 1'
#
loop_
_entity.id
_entity.type
_entity.pdbx_description
1 polymer ?
#
loop_
_entity_poly.entity_id
_entity_poly.type
_entity_poly.pdbx_seq_one_letter_code
_entity_poly.pdbx_strand_id
1 'polypeptide(L)'
;MPENNLPDDVQLELSGQESDQPGGWKTGLHPMDELLRGERLPHIWCQGCGLGTALTTFIGALQWLEQNQEWDLDKVAVVSGIGCTGRVAGYVRLDSFHTTHGRALPFATGLKLANPKLKVIVISGDGDIAGIGGNHFIHAARRNLDITIICVNNFNYGMTGGQVGPTTPHGARAVTTQYGNFEYPFNLPYLAAAGGASFMARWTVLHARRLEWTLREAMLHPGFSFVEIIAPCSTSYARWNPEGQGLDPQKLRRRGLEVMKHYQQVGKIAHGTHPKDASIKVDDHGIITEIVEGIFIDEPKPEFQESINRQAQAAKKRWEATKKALKERPQLAKRVDRVPRTEVQLGGFGGQG
;
A
#
# COMPACT_ATOMS: atom_id res chain seq x y z
N MET A 1 6.87 -43.48 -14.32
CA MET A 1 6.27 -42.14 -14.26
C MET A 1 4.90 -42.27 -14.96
N PRO A 2 3.78 -41.95 -14.32
CA PRO A 2 2.49 -42.01 -15.02
C PRO A 2 2.41 -40.80 -15.95
N GLU A 3 2.08 -41.06 -17.21
CA GLU A 3 1.78 -40.05 -18.21
C GLU A 3 0.56 -39.20 -17.76
N ASN A 4 0.72 -37.86 -17.74
CA ASN A 4 -0.36 -36.94 -17.50
C ASN A 4 -1.29 -36.92 -18.73
N ASN A 5 -2.31 -37.77 -18.74
CA ASN A 5 -3.42 -37.65 -19.67
C ASN A 5 -4.37 -36.55 -19.19
N LEU A 6 -4.11 -35.31 -19.65
CA LEU A 6 -5.13 -34.26 -19.62
C LEU A 6 -6.22 -34.56 -20.66
N PRO A 7 -7.49 -34.27 -20.40
CA PRO A 7 -8.57 -34.43 -21.39
C PRO A 7 -8.28 -33.63 -22.67
N ASP A 8 -8.66 -34.16 -23.81
CA ASP A 8 -8.37 -33.59 -25.13
C ASP A 8 -8.92 -32.18 -25.36
N ASP A 9 -10.00 -31.82 -24.69
CA ASP A 9 -10.59 -30.46 -24.65
C ASP A 9 -9.68 -29.43 -23.96
N VAL A 10 -8.93 -29.83 -22.93
CA VAL A 10 -7.95 -28.96 -22.25
C VAL A 10 -6.69 -28.76 -23.10
N GLN A 11 -6.33 -29.74 -23.95
CA GLN A 11 -5.18 -29.60 -24.85
C GLN A 11 -5.46 -28.66 -26.01
N LEU A 12 -6.69 -28.52 -26.47
CA LEU A 12 -7.08 -27.61 -27.55
C LEU A 12 -7.05 -26.12 -27.12
N GLU A 13 -7.38 -25.81 -25.87
CA GLU A 13 -7.29 -24.44 -25.37
C GLU A 13 -5.83 -23.96 -25.16
N LEU A 14 -4.89 -24.90 -24.93
CA LEU A 14 -3.46 -24.59 -24.78
C LEU A 14 -2.75 -24.27 -26.10
N SER A 15 -3.40 -24.54 -27.23
CA SER A 15 -2.85 -24.27 -28.58
C SER A 15 -3.14 -22.88 -29.15
N GLY A 16 -3.83 -22.03 -28.39
CA GLY A 16 -4.21 -20.67 -28.81
C GLY A 16 -3.02 -19.70 -28.81
N GLN A 17 -2.70 -19.24 -29.98
CA GLN A 17 -1.88 -18.10 -30.39
C GLN A 17 -0.53 -17.95 -29.68
N GLU A 18 0.54 -18.40 -30.32
CA GLU A 18 1.91 -18.02 -30.01
C GLU A 18 2.08 -16.51 -30.21
N SER A 19 2.46 -15.79 -29.15
CA SER A 19 2.96 -14.43 -29.31
C SER A 19 4.33 -14.49 -29.92
N ASP A 20 4.56 -13.81 -31.05
CA ASP A 20 5.86 -13.69 -31.73
C ASP A 20 6.93 -12.93 -30.94
N GLN A 21 6.76 -12.73 -29.65
CA GLN A 21 7.69 -12.08 -28.76
C GLN A 21 8.65 -13.11 -28.13
N PRO A 22 9.96 -13.01 -28.33
CA PRO A 22 10.94 -13.91 -27.73
C PRO A 22 10.86 -13.85 -26.20
N GLY A 23 10.46 -14.94 -25.54
CA GLY A 23 10.34 -15.05 -24.08
C GLY A 23 8.99 -14.60 -23.51
N GLY A 24 7.99 -14.29 -24.32
CA GLY A 24 6.65 -13.91 -23.87
C GLY A 24 5.88 -15.11 -23.31
N TRP A 25 5.30 -14.95 -22.12
CA TRP A 25 4.31 -15.87 -21.59
C TRP A 25 3.04 -15.76 -22.44
N LYS A 26 2.38 -16.89 -22.68
CA LYS A 26 1.07 -16.89 -23.36
C LYS A 26 0.09 -16.08 -22.52
N THR A 27 -0.40 -14.97 -23.05
CA THR A 27 -1.45 -14.16 -22.43
C THR A 27 -2.82 -14.82 -22.68
N GLY A 28 -3.77 -14.65 -21.76
CA GLY A 28 -5.13 -15.16 -21.89
C GLY A 28 -5.38 -16.55 -21.34
N LEU A 29 -4.43 -17.13 -20.59
CA LEU A 29 -4.59 -18.43 -19.93
C LEU A 29 -5.09 -18.34 -18.48
N HIS A 30 -5.00 -17.15 -17.85
CA HIS A 30 -5.41 -16.95 -16.47
C HIS A 30 -6.31 -15.72 -16.35
N PRO A 31 -7.40 -15.77 -15.56
CA PRO A 31 -8.33 -14.63 -15.40
C PRO A 31 -7.69 -13.29 -14.99
N MET A 32 -6.50 -13.33 -14.38
CA MET A 32 -5.76 -12.13 -13.97
C MET A 32 -4.88 -11.53 -15.07
N ASP A 33 -4.68 -12.22 -16.19
CA ASP A 33 -3.75 -11.79 -17.24
C ASP A 33 -4.16 -10.46 -17.90
N GLU A 34 -5.45 -10.13 -17.88
CA GLU A 34 -5.95 -8.84 -18.39
C GLU A 34 -5.37 -7.64 -17.65
N LEU A 35 -5.13 -7.78 -16.33
CA LEU A 35 -4.57 -6.74 -15.48
C LEU A 35 -3.06 -6.86 -15.27
N LEU A 36 -2.40 -7.84 -15.90
CA LEU A 36 -0.97 -8.05 -15.82
C LEU A 36 -0.26 -7.68 -17.13
N ARG A 37 0.92 -7.12 -17.02
CA ARG A 37 1.83 -6.89 -18.14
C ARG A 37 2.60 -8.18 -18.43
N GLY A 38 2.01 -9.05 -19.27
CA GLY A 38 2.57 -10.37 -19.62
C GLY A 38 3.99 -10.28 -20.18
N GLU A 39 4.31 -9.22 -20.92
CA GLU A 39 5.63 -8.95 -21.47
C GLU A 39 6.72 -8.71 -20.41
N ARG A 40 6.32 -8.51 -19.14
CA ARG A 40 7.24 -8.31 -18.00
C ARG A 40 7.27 -9.50 -17.05
N LEU A 41 6.66 -10.60 -17.42
CA LEU A 41 6.73 -11.87 -16.69
C LEU A 41 7.79 -12.78 -17.36
N PRO A 42 8.48 -13.62 -16.56
CA PRO A 42 8.36 -13.82 -15.13
C PRO A 42 8.84 -12.60 -14.33
N HIS A 43 8.16 -12.33 -13.19
CA HIS A 43 8.56 -11.24 -12.30
C HIS A 43 9.93 -11.51 -11.65
N ILE A 44 10.60 -10.44 -11.21
CA ILE A 44 11.94 -10.50 -10.59
C ILE A 44 11.94 -10.92 -9.12
N TRP A 45 10.80 -11.11 -8.49
CA TRP A 45 10.73 -11.48 -7.08
C TRP A 45 11.27 -12.88 -6.83
N CYS A 46 11.87 -13.06 -5.66
CA CYS A 46 12.47 -14.31 -5.26
C CYS A 46 11.42 -15.42 -5.11
N GLN A 47 11.83 -16.67 -5.35
CA GLN A 47 10.99 -17.83 -5.08
C GLN A 47 10.64 -17.92 -3.59
N GLY A 48 9.37 -18.19 -3.28
CA GLY A 48 8.88 -18.23 -1.90
C GLY A 48 8.72 -16.86 -1.23
N CYS A 49 8.85 -15.77 -2.00
CA CYS A 49 8.51 -14.43 -1.56
C CYS A 49 6.99 -14.23 -1.56
N GLY A 50 6.45 -13.55 -0.56
CA GLY A 50 5.01 -13.30 -0.43
C GLY A 50 4.44 -12.25 -1.39
N LEU A 51 5.29 -11.53 -2.15
CA LEU A 51 4.85 -10.44 -3.04
C LEU A 51 3.97 -10.92 -4.19
N GLY A 52 4.19 -12.12 -4.69
CA GLY A 52 3.32 -12.71 -5.71
C GLY A 52 1.89 -12.87 -5.20
N THR A 53 1.71 -13.40 -3.99
CA THR A 53 0.39 -13.53 -3.35
C THR A 53 -0.24 -12.17 -3.08
N ALA A 54 0.53 -11.19 -2.61
CA ALA A 54 0.04 -9.83 -2.40
C ALA A 54 -0.46 -9.20 -3.72
N LEU A 55 0.24 -9.38 -4.82
CA LEU A 55 -0.21 -8.91 -6.15
C LEU A 55 -1.48 -9.64 -6.59
N THR A 56 -1.53 -10.96 -6.45
CA THR A 56 -2.70 -11.77 -6.83
C THR A 56 -3.95 -11.33 -6.07
N THR A 57 -3.85 -11.12 -4.75
CA THR A 57 -4.99 -10.65 -3.93
C THR A 57 -5.43 -9.25 -4.30
N PHE A 58 -4.49 -8.37 -4.66
CA PHE A 58 -4.81 -7.02 -5.12
C PHE A 58 -5.58 -7.06 -6.45
N ILE A 59 -5.11 -7.85 -7.43
CA ILE A 59 -5.79 -7.99 -8.72
C ILE A 59 -7.17 -8.61 -8.55
N GLY A 60 -7.31 -9.67 -7.75
CA GLY A 60 -8.61 -10.28 -7.46
C GLY A 60 -9.58 -9.31 -6.81
N ALA A 61 -9.11 -8.46 -5.91
CA ALA A 61 -9.93 -7.41 -5.32
C ALA A 61 -10.40 -6.38 -6.35
N LEU A 62 -9.53 -5.95 -7.29
CA LEU A 62 -9.89 -5.01 -8.35
C LEU A 62 -10.91 -5.61 -9.33
N GLN A 63 -10.70 -6.84 -9.78
CA GLN A 63 -11.65 -7.54 -10.66
C GLN A 63 -13.03 -7.68 -10.01
N TRP A 64 -13.05 -7.98 -8.72
CA TRP A 64 -14.31 -8.05 -8.00
C TRP A 64 -15.01 -6.68 -7.92
N LEU A 65 -14.28 -5.60 -7.68
CA LEU A 65 -14.82 -4.23 -7.61
C LEU A 65 -15.33 -3.76 -8.96
N GLU A 66 -14.65 -4.08 -10.05
CA GLU A 66 -15.10 -3.82 -11.42
C GLU A 66 -16.44 -4.53 -11.69
N GLN A 67 -16.53 -5.82 -11.37
CA GLN A 67 -17.69 -6.65 -11.68
C GLN A 67 -18.91 -6.38 -10.78
N ASN A 68 -18.68 -5.98 -9.51
CA ASN A 68 -19.76 -5.92 -8.50
C ASN A 68 -20.04 -4.50 -7.99
N GLN A 69 -19.16 -3.53 -8.24
CA GLN A 69 -19.27 -2.16 -7.74
C GLN A 69 -19.12 -1.12 -8.86
N GLU A 70 -19.17 -1.56 -10.12
CA GLU A 70 -19.07 -0.71 -11.31
C GLU A 70 -17.82 0.20 -11.29
N TRP A 71 -16.70 -0.31 -10.73
CA TRP A 71 -15.45 0.43 -10.73
C TRP A 71 -14.91 0.54 -12.16
N ASP A 72 -14.67 1.77 -12.59
CA ASP A 72 -14.00 2.08 -13.84
C ASP A 72 -12.48 1.98 -13.60
N LEU A 73 -11.85 0.93 -14.13
CA LEU A 73 -10.43 0.68 -13.95
C LEU A 73 -9.54 1.76 -14.61
N ASP A 74 -10.06 2.48 -15.61
CA ASP A 74 -9.38 3.66 -16.19
C ASP A 74 -9.27 4.83 -15.19
N LYS A 75 -9.99 4.76 -14.08
CA LYS A 75 -9.88 5.72 -12.97
C LYS A 75 -9.04 5.22 -11.80
N VAL A 76 -8.44 4.05 -11.91
CA VAL A 76 -7.55 3.49 -10.90
C VAL A 76 -6.11 3.88 -11.20
N ALA A 77 -5.46 4.53 -10.24
CA ALA A 77 -4.05 4.88 -10.32
C ALA A 77 -3.25 4.18 -9.23
N VAL A 78 -2.25 3.40 -9.63
CA VAL A 78 -1.33 2.68 -8.72
C VAL A 78 -0.05 3.48 -8.56
N VAL A 79 0.29 3.83 -7.33
CA VAL A 79 1.51 4.56 -6.99
C VAL A 79 2.42 3.70 -6.14
N SER A 80 3.67 3.55 -6.55
CA SER A 80 4.68 2.80 -5.81
C SER A 80 5.93 3.63 -5.55
N GLY A 81 6.59 3.36 -4.43
CA GLY A 81 7.94 3.85 -4.17
C GLY A 81 9.01 2.87 -4.63
N ILE A 82 10.15 2.84 -3.96
CA ILE A 82 11.29 2.01 -4.32
C ILE A 82 11.41 0.81 -3.38
N GLY A 83 11.78 -0.34 -3.94
CA GLY A 83 11.99 -1.61 -3.27
C GLY A 83 11.32 -2.77 -4.00
N CYS A 84 11.40 -3.96 -3.44
CA CYS A 84 10.80 -5.15 -4.04
C CYS A 84 9.30 -4.97 -4.28
N THR A 85 8.57 -4.43 -3.30
CA THR A 85 7.13 -4.16 -3.42
C THR A 85 6.83 -3.10 -4.49
N GLY A 86 7.66 -2.08 -4.60
CA GLY A 86 7.49 -0.99 -5.59
C GLY A 86 7.47 -1.47 -7.03
N ARG A 87 8.02 -2.65 -7.33
CA ARG A 87 7.96 -3.26 -8.66
C ARG A 87 6.55 -3.58 -9.15
N VAL A 88 5.57 -3.65 -8.24
CA VAL A 88 4.15 -3.89 -8.58
C VAL A 88 3.66 -2.91 -9.65
N ALA A 89 3.98 -1.62 -9.55
CA ALA A 89 3.61 -0.63 -10.56
C ALA A 89 4.07 -0.99 -11.99
N GLY A 90 5.16 -1.76 -12.10
CA GLY A 90 5.66 -2.25 -13.38
C GLY A 90 4.97 -3.51 -13.91
N TYR A 91 4.21 -4.24 -13.09
CA TYR A 91 3.56 -5.48 -13.46
C TYR A 91 2.07 -5.35 -13.74
N VAL A 92 1.42 -4.30 -13.24
CA VAL A 92 -0.01 -4.07 -13.45
C VAL A 92 -0.27 -3.30 -14.74
N ARG A 93 -1.33 -3.66 -15.46
CA ARG A 93 -1.82 -2.98 -16.67
C ARG A 93 -2.87 -1.92 -16.31
N LEU A 94 -2.47 -1.02 -15.42
CA LEU A 94 -3.24 0.13 -14.95
C LEU A 94 -2.38 1.38 -15.10
N ASP A 95 -2.99 2.56 -14.97
CA ASP A 95 -2.23 3.79 -14.79
C ASP A 95 -1.35 3.67 -13.54
N SER A 96 -0.04 3.70 -13.73
CA SER A 96 0.88 3.40 -12.64
C SER A 96 2.10 4.33 -12.64
N PHE A 97 2.52 4.70 -11.41
CA PHE A 97 3.65 5.60 -11.16
C PHE A 97 4.64 4.93 -10.21
N HIS A 98 5.89 4.84 -10.65
CA HIS A 98 7.00 4.38 -9.84
C HIS A 98 7.82 5.60 -9.41
N THR A 99 7.62 6.04 -8.17
CA THR A 99 8.19 7.29 -7.66
C THR A 99 9.55 7.09 -7.00
N THR A 100 10.17 8.17 -6.55
CA THR A 100 11.39 8.13 -5.73
C THR A 100 11.10 7.47 -4.37
N HIS A 101 12.12 6.85 -3.78
CA HIS A 101 12.05 6.18 -2.48
C HIS A 101 11.46 7.08 -1.38
N GLY A 102 10.44 6.57 -0.69
CA GLY A 102 9.71 7.29 0.35
C GLY A 102 8.82 8.43 -0.16
N ARG A 103 8.54 8.50 -1.47
CA ARG A 103 7.75 9.59 -2.07
C ARG A 103 6.45 9.13 -2.74
N ALA A 104 6.06 7.87 -2.56
CA ALA A 104 4.79 7.37 -3.08
C ALA A 104 3.60 8.15 -2.50
N LEU A 105 3.59 8.39 -1.20
CA LEU A 105 2.49 9.08 -0.51
C LEU A 105 2.31 10.55 -0.88
N PRO A 106 3.34 11.41 -0.93
CA PRO A 106 3.16 12.78 -1.37
C PRO A 106 2.77 12.88 -2.85
N PHE A 107 3.27 11.98 -3.70
CA PHE A 107 2.84 11.88 -5.10
C PHE A 107 1.35 11.50 -5.19
N ALA A 108 0.93 10.45 -4.49
CA ALA A 108 -0.47 10.03 -4.41
C ALA A 108 -1.39 11.13 -3.86
N THR A 109 -0.91 11.87 -2.85
CA THR A 109 -1.60 13.05 -2.32
C THR A 109 -1.86 14.10 -3.40
N GLY A 110 -0.82 14.47 -4.14
CA GLY A 110 -0.94 15.44 -5.25
C GLY A 110 -1.89 14.96 -6.34
N LEU A 111 -1.78 13.69 -6.73
CA LEU A 111 -2.64 13.07 -7.74
C LEU A 111 -4.12 13.07 -7.32
N LYS A 112 -4.41 12.66 -6.08
CA LYS A 112 -5.79 12.66 -5.55
C LYS A 112 -6.39 14.05 -5.44
N LEU A 113 -5.61 15.05 -5.01
CA LEU A 113 -6.05 16.44 -4.92
C LEU A 113 -6.28 17.08 -6.30
N ALA A 114 -5.44 16.74 -7.28
CA ALA A 114 -5.58 17.23 -8.64
C ALA A 114 -6.79 16.63 -9.36
N ASN A 115 -7.08 15.34 -9.12
CA ASN A 115 -8.27 14.68 -9.66
C ASN A 115 -8.96 13.82 -8.59
N PRO A 116 -9.91 14.37 -7.84
CA PRO A 116 -10.62 13.67 -6.78
C PRO A 116 -11.41 12.43 -7.23
N LYS A 117 -11.68 12.29 -8.54
CA LYS A 117 -12.40 11.14 -9.09
C LYS A 117 -11.54 9.88 -9.20
N LEU A 118 -10.22 10.02 -9.15
CA LEU A 118 -9.31 8.89 -9.21
C LEU A 118 -9.42 8.05 -7.94
N LYS A 119 -9.35 6.73 -8.13
CA LYS A 119 -9.11 5.75 -7.10
C LYS A 119 -7.59 5.56 -6.97
N VAL A 120 -6.99 6.22 -5.99
CA VAL A 120 -5.53 6.23 -5.84
C VAL A 120 -5.11 5.18 -4.82
N ILE A 121 -4.32 4.21 -5.28
CA ILE A 121 -3.85 3.09 -4.47
C ILE A 121 -2.33 3.15 -4.40
N VAL A 122 -1.79 3.20 -3.19
CA VAL A 122 -0.34 3.14 -2.94
C VAL A 122 0.04 1.71 -2.58
N ILE A 123 0.97 1.10 -3.32
CA ILE A 123 1.49 -0.22 -3.02
C ILE A 123 3.00 -0.10 -2.83
N SER A 124 3.47 -0.24 -1.59
CA SER A 124 4.90 -0.09 -1.31
C SER A 124 5.34 -0.92 -0.10
N GLY A 125 6.64 -0.98 0.16
CA GLY A 125 7.23 -1.71 1.27
C GLY A 125 7.27 -0.91 2.58
N ASP A 126 7.47 -1.61 3.68
CA ASP A 126 7.62 -1.07 5.02
C ASP A 126 8.73 -0.01 5.12
N GLY A 127 9.90 -0.30 4.56
CA GLY A 127 11.02 0.64 4.54
C GLY A 127 10.76 1.90 3.70
N ASP A 128 9.97 1.79 2.65
CA ASP A 128 9.57 2.93 1.82
C ASP A 128 8.54 3.81 2.52
N ILE A 129 7.49 3.20 3.09
CA ILE A 129 6.38 3.92 3.73
C ILE A 129 6.76 4.48 5.09
N ALA A 130 7.35 3.67 5.96
CA ALA A 130 7.60 4.02 7.36
C ALA A 130 9.03 4.48 7.64
N GLY A 131 10.00 4.07 6.83
CA GLY A 131 11.38 4.56 6.92
C GLY A 131 11.48 5.98 6.33
N ILE A 132 11.88 6.08 5.07
CA ILE A 132 12.06 7.38 4.40
C ILE A 132 10.74 8.15 4.25
N GLY A 133 9.62 7.43 4.05
CA GLY A 133 8.28 7.99 3.87
C GLY A 133 7.51 8.31 5.15
N GLY A 134 8.04 8.01 6.34
CA GLY A 134 7.30 8.04 7.61
C GLY A 134 6.60 9.37 7.91
N ASN A 135 7.25 10.48 7.63
CA ASN A 135 6.64 11.81 7.75
C ASN A 135 5.40 11.96 6.86
N HIS A 136 5.50 11.52 5.60
CA HIS A 136 4.37 11.61 4.66
C HIS A 136 3.22 10.68 5.06
N PHE A 137 3.54 9.50 5.61
CA PHE A 137 2.57 8.55 6.12
C PHE A 137 1.72 9.15 7.24
N ILE A 138 2.36 9.72 8.27
CA ILE A 138 1.68 10.39 9.38
C ILE A 138 0.78 11.53 8.88
N HIS A 139 1.29 12.38 7.97
CA HIS A 139 0.54 13.51 7.47
C HIS A 139 -0.62 13.13 6.53
N ALA A 140 -0.50 12.06 5.75
CA ALA A 140 -1.60 11.55 4.93
C ALA A 140 -2.72 10.97 5.80
N ALA A 141 -2.37 10.18 6.83
CA ALA A 141 -3.31 9.65 7.82
C ALA A 141 -4.03 10.78 8.56
N ARG A 142 -3.29 11.77 9.08
CA ARG A 142 -3.85 12.92 9.82
C ARG A 142 -4.86 13.73 9.01
N ARG A 143 -4.64 13.83 7.71
CA ARG A 143 -5.57 14.53 6.80
C ARG A 143 -6.75 13.69 6.39
N ASN A 144 -6.77 12.41 6.71
CA ASN A 144 -7.73 11.45 6.21
C ASN A 144 -7.91 11.53 4.68
N LEU A 145 -6.80 11.50 3.95
CA LEU A 145 -6.81 11.56 2.49
C LEU A 145 -7.50 10.31 1.93
N ASP A 146 -8.38 10.47 0.96
CA ASP A 146 -9.08 9.36 0.31
C ASP A 146 -8.14 8.58 -0.63
N ILE A 147 -7.24 7.80 -0.02
CA ILE A 147 -6.27 6.92 -0.65
C ILE A 147 -6.16 5.59 0.11
N THR A 148 -5.98 4.51 -0.63
CA THR A 148 -5.73 3.19 -0.03
C THR A 148 -4.26 2.87 -0.06
N ILE A 149 -3.68 2.47 1.08
CA ILE A 149 -2.28 2.10 1.20
C ILE A 149 -2.17 0.62 1.50
N ILE A 150 -1.50 -0.10 0.63
CA ILE A 150 -1.14 -1.51 0.76
C ILE A 150 0.36 -1.55 1.06
N CYS A 151 0.69 -1.82 2.32
CA CYS A 151 2.06 -1.90 2.80
C CYS A 151 2.49 -3.35 2.94
N VAL A 152 3.40 -3.82 2.10
CA VAL A 152 3.98 -5.15 2.28
C VAL A 152 5.18 -5.06 3.20
N ASN A 153 5.02 -5.60 4.40
CA ASN A 153 6.05 -5.63 5.44
C ASN A 153 6.80 -6.97 5.40
N ASN A 154 8.08 -6.91 5.09
CA ASN A 154 8.98 -8.05 5.05
C ASN A 154 10.17 -7.92 6.01
N PHE A 155 10.09 -6.95 6.93
CA PHE A 155 11.02 -6.72 8.04
C PHE A 155 12.45 -6.33 7.65
N ASN A 156 12.69 -5.92 6.40
CA ASN A 156 14.04 -5.48 5.99
C ASN A 156 14.02 -4.69 4.68
N TYR A 157 15.13 -4.02 4.35
CA TYR A 157 15.38 -3.51 3.01
C TYR A 157 15.89 -4.66 2.11
N GLY A 158 14.96 -5.47 1.59
CA GLY A 158 15.31 -6.71 0.87
C GLY A 158 16.04 -6.48 -0.44
N MET A 159 15.63 -5.51 -1.27
CA MET A 159 16.20 -5.26 -2.61
C MET A 159 17.67 -4.88 -2.56
N THR A 160 18.11 -4.20 -1.52
CA THR A 160 19.49 -3.71 -1.36
C THR A 160 20.39 -4.69 -0.61
N GLY A 161 19.88 -5.86 -0.21
CA GLY A 161 20.69 -6.93 0.37
C GLY A 161 20.36 -7.29 1.82
N GLY A 162 19.29 -6.75 2.43
CA GLY A 162 18.79 -7.17 3.73
C GLY A 162 19.30 -6.35 4.90
N GLN A 163 19.33 -5.04 4.76
CA GLN A 163 19.63 -4.12 5.87
C GLN A 163 18.45 -4.07 6.84
N VAL A 164 18.74 -3.69 8.09
CA VAL A 164 17.71 -3.40 9.09
C VAL A 164 16.78 -2.30 8.59
N GLY A 165 15.47 -2.49 8.78
CA GLY A 165 14.43 -1.54 8.43
C GLY A 165 13.63 -1.08 9.65
N PRO A 166 12.68 -0.17 9.48
CA PRO A 166 11.93 0.43 10.58
C PRO A 166 10.98 -0.56 11.30
N THR A 167 10.75 -1.71 10.69
CA THR A 167 9.86 -2.76 11.18
C THR A 167 10.61 -4.04 11.56
N THR A 168 11.93 -4.07 11.39
CA THR A 168 12.74 -5.21 11.78
C THR A 168 12.58 -5.47 13.28
N PRO A 169 12.11 -6.67 13.70
CA PRO A 169 11.90 -6.98 15.10
C PRO A 169 13.15 -6.75 15.96
N HIS A 170 12.95 -6.35 17.22
CA HIS A 170 14.02 -6.26 18.19
C HIS A 170 14.69 -7.63 18.36
N GLY A 171 16.02 -7.69 18.42
CA GLY A 171 16.80 -8.94 18.50
C GLY A 171 16.99 -9.65 17.14
N ALA A 172 16.17 -9.38 16.12
CA ALA A 172 16.31 -9.99 14.80
C ALA A 172 17.60 -9.56 14.10
N ARG A 173 18.17 -10.47 13.31
CA ARG A 173 19.44 -10.23 12.60
C ARG A 173 19.19 -9.73 11.18
N ALA A 174 20.05 -8.83 10.75
CA ALA A 174 20.13 -8.30 9.40
C ALA A 174 21.59 -8.11 9.00
N VAL A 175 21.86 -7.80 7.72
CA VAL A 175 23.23 -7.55 7.25
C VAL A 175 23.91 -6.44 8.05
N THR A 176 23.17 -5.42 8.45
CA THR A 176 23.68 -4.28 9.22
C THR A 176 23.58 -4.45 10.75
N THR A 177 22.89 -5.49 11.21
CA THR A 177 22.69 -5.79 12.65
C THR A 177 22.97 -7.26 12.93
N GLN A 178 24.20 -7.70 12.69
CA GLN A 178 24.59 -9.12 12.77
C GLN A 178 24.46 -9.72 14.18
N TYR A 179 24.51 -8.89 15.22
CA TYR A 179 24.37 -9.29 16.63
C TYR A 179 22.94 -9.15 17.16
N GLY A 180 21.99 -8.78 16.30
CA GLY A 180 20.61 -8.49 16.63
C GLY A 180 20.27 -6.99 16.53
N ASN A 181 19.05 -6.69 16.14
CA ASN A 181 18.53 -5.34 16.09
C ASN A 181 18.28 -4.83 17.52
N PHE A 182 18.86 -3.70 17.88
CA PHE A 182 18.68 -3.06 19.20
C PHE A 182 17.60 -1.97 19.19
N GLU A 183 17.07 -1.60 18.00
CA GLU A 183 16.00 -0.64 17.87
C GLU A 183 14.63 -1.31 18.00
N TYR A 184 13.65 -0.56 18.53
CA TYR A 184 12.27 -1.04 18.60
C TYR A 184 11.56 -0.78 17.28
N PRO A 185 10.88 -1.81 16.72
CA PRO A 185 10.18 -1.67 15.45
C PRO A 185 8.92 -0.80 15.58
N PHE A 186 8.56 -0.11 14.51
CA PHE A 186 7.25 0.51 14.42
C PHE A 186 6.14 -0.55 14.35
N ASN A 187 5.10 -0.36 15.17
CA ASN A 187 3.80 -0.98 14.94
C ASN A 187 3.02 -0.11 13.95
N LEU A 188 3.03 -0.50 12.67
CA LEU A 188 2.48 0.34 11.58
C LEU A 188 0.97 0.59 11.72
N PRO A 189 0.11 -0.38 12.06
CA PRO A 189 -1.30 -0.10 12.35
C PRO A 189 -1.49 0.92 13.48
N TYR A 190 -0.70 0.82 14.55
CA TYR A 190 -0.78 1.79 15.64
C TYR A 190 -0.31 3.19 15.21
N LEU A 191 0.75 3.27 14.42
CA LEU A 191 1.23 4.54 13.87
C LEU A 191 0.17 5.20 12.96
N ALA A 192 -0.52 4.41 12.12
CA ALA A 192 -1.63 4.87 11.30
C ALA A 192 -2.79 5.38 12.15
N ALA A 193 -3.16 4.63 13.21
CA ALA A 193 -4.21 5.00 14.17
C ALA A 193 -3.89 6.30 14.90
N ALA A 194 -2.67 6.42 15.42
CA ALA A 194 -2.19 7.63 16.08
C ALA A 194 -2.19 8.84 15.12
N GLY A 195 -1.97 8.60 13.83
CA GLY A 195 -2.13 9.59 12.76
C GLY A 195 -3.59 9.95 12.47
N GLY A 196 -4.57 9.13 12.83
CA GLY A 196 -5.99 9.39 12.61
C GLY A 196 -6.60 8.65 11.42
N ALA A 197 -5.95 7.61 10.89
CA ALA A 197 -6.48 6.77 9.83
C ALA A 197 -7.87 6.22 10.18
N SER A 198 -8.74 6.08 9.19
CA SER A 198 -10.14 5.67 9.38
C SER A 198 -10.40 4.19 9.08
N PHE A 199 -9.50 3.53 8.35
CA PHE A 199 -9.51 2.09 8.13
C PHE A 199 -8.13 1.49 8.33
N MET A 200 -8.02 0.40 9.08
CA MET A 200 -6.75 -0.30 9.31
C MET A 200 -6.92 -1.79 9.46
N ALA A 201 -6.05 -2.54 8.78
CA ALA A 201 -6.01 -3.99 8.87
C ALA A 201 -4.57 -4.53 8.76
N ARG A 202 -4.37 -5.74 9.26
CA ARG A 202 -3.15 -6.53 9.05
C ARG A 202 -3.51 -7.97 8.73
N TRP A 203 -2.85 -8.53 7.73
CA TRP A 203 -2.92 -9.94 7.40
C TRP A 203 -1.54 -10.46 6.99
N THR A 204 -1.31 -11.74 7.23
CA THR A 204 -0.22 -12.44 6.56
C THR A 204 -0.66 -12.87 5.16
N VAL A 205 0.28 -13.08 4.25
CA VAL A 205 0.00 -13.57 2.88
C VAL A 205 -0.70 -14.94 2.84
N LEU A 206 -0.73 -15.66 3.95
CA LEU A 206 -1.42 -16.95 4.05
C LEU A 206 -2.93 -16.84 4.07
N HIS A 207 -3.45 -15.71 4.52
CA HIS A 207 -4.87 -15.43 4.55
C HIS A 207 -5.37 -14.77 3.25
N ALA A 208 -4.94 -15.28 2.08
CA ALA A 208 -5.19 -14.65 0.78
C ALA A 208 -6.66 -14.26 0.56
N ARG A 209 -7.63 -15.14 0.88
CA ARG A 209 -9.06 -14.84 0.73
C ARG A 209 -9.54 -13.71 1.64
N ARG A 210 -9.06 -13.67 2.90
CA ARG A 210 -9.41 -12.61 3.85
C ARG A 210 -8.74 -11.30 3.47
N LEU A 211 -7.49 -11.38 3.02
CA LEU A 211 -6.74 -10.24 2.50
C LEU A 211 -7.43 -9.63 1.29
N GLU A 212 -7.82 -10.44 0.30
CA GLU A 212 -8.54 -9.98 -0.87
C GLU A 212 -9.85 -9.26 -0.49
N TRP A 213 -10.65 -9.88 0.40
CA TRP A 213 -11.87 -9.26 0.89
C TRP A 213 -11.58 -7.94 1.64
N THR A 214 -10.57 -7.92 2.53
CA THR A 214 -10.16 -6.70 3.25
C THR A 214 -9.68 -5.60 2.31
N LEU A 215 -8.99 -5.95 1.23
CA LEU A 215 -8.57 -4.97 0.21
C LEU A 215 -9.77 -4.35 -0.50
N ARG A 216 -10.84 -5.11 -0.77
CA ARG A 216 -12.10 -4.58 -1.31
C ARG A 216 -12.69 -3.54 -0.37
N GLU A 217 -12.86 -3.90 0.91
CA GLU A 217 -13.39 -2.99 1.94
C GLU A 217 -12.52 -1.73 2.08
N ALA A 218 -11.19 -1.88 2.14
CA ALA A 218 -10.26 -0.77 2.24
C ALA A 218 -10.33 0.19 1.04
N MET A 219 -10.54 -0.33 -0.17
CA MET A 219 -10.68 0.46 -1.40
C MET A 219 -12.04 1.13 -1.54
N LEU A 220 -13.09 0.58 -0.91
CA LEU A 220 -14.42 1.17 -0.86
C LEU A 220 -14.55 2.20 0.27
N HIS A 221 -13.73 2.07 1.32
CA HIS A 221 -13.80 2.95 2.49
C HIS A 221 -13.41 4.38 2.13
N PRO A 222 -14.23 5.39 2.47
CA PRO A 222 -13.91 6.79 2.22
C PRO A 222 -12.83 7.31 3.20
N GLY A 223 -11.74 7.86 2.67
CA GLY A 223 -10.64 8.39 3.45
C GLY A 223 -9.40 7.50 3.47
N PHE A 224 -8.58 7.64 4.51
CA PHE A 224 -7.28 6.98 4.59
C PHE A 224 -7.41 5.53 5.06
N SER A 225 -7.19 4.61 4.13
CA SER A 225 -7.18 3.18 4.40
C SER A 225 -5.76 2.63 4.40
N PHE A 226 -5.42 1.85 5.42
CA PHE A 226 -4.11 1.22 5.58
C PHE A 226 -4.25 -0.29 5.79
N VAL A 227 -3.67 -1.07 4.88
CA VAL A 227 -3.61 -2.54 4.98
C VAL A 227 -2.14 -2.96 5.00
N GLU A 228 -1.70 -3.53 6.10
CA GLU A 228 -0.38 -4.14 6.25
C GLU A 228 -0.44 -5.62 5.87
N ILE A 229 0.46 -6.03 5.00
CA ILE A 229 0.61 -7.43 4.57
C ILE A 229 1.96 -7.95 5.06
N ILE A 230 1.94 -8.85 6.03
CA ILE A 230 3.15 -9.52 6.48
C ILE A 230 3.54 -10.60 5.46
N ALA A 231 4.71 -10.45 4.88
CA ALA A 231 5.20 -11.34 3.83
C ALA A 231 6.63 -11.82 4.12
N PRO A 232 6.96 -13.10 3.87
CA PRO A 232 8.31 -13.57 4.08
C PRO A 232 9.29 -13.00 3.06
N CYS A 233 10.46 -12.57 3.51
CA CYS A 233 11.62 -12.33 2.67
C CYS A 233 12.55 -13.56 2.72
N SER A 234 12.36 -14.51 1.80
CA SER A 234 13.09 -15.76 1.78
C SER A 234 14.60 -15.61 1.53
N THR A 235 15.01 -14.55 0.87
CA THR A 235 16.41 -14.33 0.46
C THR A 235 17.22 -13.62 1.54
N SER A 236 16.67 -12.59 2.16
CA SER A 236 17.41 -11.74 3.11
C SER A 236 16.99 -12.00 4.55
N TYR A 237 15.81 -11.57 4.99
CA TYR A 237 15.38 -11.69 6.39
C TYR A 237 15.45 -13.15 6.92
N ALA A 238 14.82 -14.08 6.23
CA ALA A 238 14.78 -15.48 6.65
C ALA A 238 16.13 -16.20 6.58
N ARG A 239 17.12 -15.63 5.90
CA ARG A 239 18.49 -16.19 5.89
C ARG A 239 19.20 -15.98 7.22
N TRP A 240 18.94 -14.86 7.89
CA TRP A 240 19.62 -14.46 9.12
C TRP A 240 18.87 -14.85 10.38
N ASN A 241 17.57 -15.11 10.28
CA ASN A 241 16.72 -15.38 11.42
C ASN A 241 16.33 -16.85 11.53
N PRO A 242 16.05 -17.35 12.75
CA PRO A 242 15.94 -18.79 13.03
C PRO A 242 14.92 -19.54 12.18
N GLU A 243 13.82 -18.88 11.81
CA GLU A 243 12.76 -19.46 10.97
C GLU A 243 13.27 -19.95 9.61
N GLY A 244 14.38 -19.38 9.14
CA GLY A 244 15.01 -19.76 7.87
C GLY A 244 16.40 -20.34 7.98
N GLN A 245 16.96 -20.46 9.20
CA GLN A 245 18.31 -21.00 9.41
C GLN A 245 18.37 -22.51 9.15
N GLY A 246 19.53 -22.95 8.66
CA GLY A 246 19.75 -24.39 8.38
C GLY A 246 19.12 -24.88 7.07
N LEU A 247 18.37 -24.05 6.36
CA LEU A 247 17.83 -24.40 5.06
C LEU A 247 18.85 -24.12 3.94
N ASP A 248 18.88 -25.03 2.96
CA ASP A 248 19.71 -24.87 1.77
C ASP A 248 19.48 -23.50 1.11
N PRO A 249 20.53 -22.66 0.95
CA PRO A 249 20.40 -21.34 0.33
C PRO A 249 19.79 -21.36 -1.09
N GLN A 250 19.95 -22.48 -1.81
CA GLN A 250 19.42 -22.65 -3.16
C GLN A 250 17.92 -23.00 -3.17
N LYS A 251 17.34 -23.35 -2.03
CA LYS A 251 15.92 -23.72 -1.90
C LYS A 251 15.08 -22.57 -1.33
N LEU A 252 15.15 -21.40 -1.95
CA LEU A 252 14.42 -20.20 -1.50
C LEU A 252 12.92 -20.42 -1.33
N ARG A 253 12.29 -21.19 -2.24
CA ARG A 253 10.87 -21.53 -2.14
C ARG A 253 10.56 -22.27 -0.84
N ARG A 254 11.38 -23.28 -0.47
CA ARG A 254 11.20 -24.04 0.77
C ARG A 254 11.35 -23.15 1.99
N ARG A 255 12.37 -22.28 1.99
CA ARG A 255 12.57 -21.31 3.08
C ARG A 255 11.37 -20.39 3.24
N GLY A 256 10.86 -19.82 2.15
CA GLY A 256 9.65 -18.99 2.19
C GLY A 256 8.44 -19.74 2.75
N LEU A 257 8.25 -21.01 2.37
CA LEU A 257 7.16 -21.83 2.89
C LEU A 257 7.30 -22.12 4.39
N GLU A 258 8.50 -22.39 4.89
CA GLU A 258 8.73 -22.63 6.33
C GLU A 258 8.46 -21.36 7.16
N VAL A 259 8.92 -20.20 6.70
CA VAL A 259 8.59 -18.93 7.34
C VAL A 259 7.08 -18.67 7.32
N MET A 260 6.40 -18.94 6.21
CA MET A 260 4.95 -18.82 6.14
C MET A 260 4.24 -19.76 7.12
N LYS A 261 4.67 -21.01 7.22
CA LYS A 261 4.11 -21.95 8.22
C LYS A 261 4.30 -21.44 9.65
N HIS A 262 5.48 -20.89 9.95
CA HIS A 262 5.72 -20.29 11.25
C HIS A 262 4.75 -19.12 11.50
N TYR A 263 4.61 -18.20 10.56
CA TYR A 263 3.65 -17.09 10.70
C TYR A 263 2.21 -17.57 10.89
N GLN A 264 1.82 -18.67 10.24
CA GLN A 264 0.49 -19.28 10.45
C GLN A 264 0.31 -19.83 11.87
N GLN A 265 1.37 -20.43 12.45
CA GLN A 265 1.30 -20.99 13.82
C GLN A 265 1.19 -19.91 14.87
N VAL A 266 1.84 -18.77 14.68
CA VAL A 266 1.86 -17.66 15.63
C VAL A 266 0.83 -16.56 15.32
N GLY A 267 0.09 -16.69 14.23
CA GLY A 267 -0.96 -15.77 13.81
C GLY A 267 -2.19 -15.86 14.72
N LYS A 268 -2.66 -14.73 15.21
CA LYS A 268 -3.87 -14.61 16.04
C LYS A 268 -4.84 -13.64 15.42
N ILE A 269 -5.99 -14.13 14.98
CA ILE A 269 -7.03 -13.29 14.40
C ILE A 269 -7.83 -12.64 15.52
N ALA A 270 -7.85 -11.30 15.55
CA ALA A 270 -8.52 -10.52 16.56
C ALA A 270 -9.06 -9.21 15.96
N HIS A 271 -10.22 -9.29 15.32
CA HIS A 271 -10.93 -8.11 14.81
C HIS A 271 -11.31 -7.14 15.93
N GLY A 272 -11.30 -5.85 15.65
CA GLY A 272 -11.65 -4.80 16.62
C GLY A 272 -10.64 -4.62 17.76
N THR A 273 -9.53 -5.34 17.75
CA THR A 273 -8.44 -5.10 18.71
C THR A 273 -7.91 -3.68 18.53
N HIS A 274 -7.74 -2.96 19.64
CA HIS A 274 -7.16 -1.63 19.55
C HIS A 274 -5.76 -1.69 18.90
N PRO A 275 -5.42 -0.84 17.92
CA PRO A 275 -4.17 -0.95 17.16
C PRO A 275 -2.90 -0.92 18.01
N LYS A 276 -2.94 -0.33 19.22
CA LYS A 276 -1.85 -0.38 20.20
C LYS A 276 -1.53 -1.82 20.61
N ASP A 277 -2.54 -2.65 20.75
CA ASP A 277 -2.44 -4.04 21.22
C ASP A 277 -2.28 -5.02 20.05
N ALA A 278 -2.50 -4.55 18.81
CA ALA A 278 -2.27 -5.29 17.58
C ALA A 278 -0.76 -5.31 17.23
N SER A 279 0.06 -5.80 18.15
CA SER A 279 1.52 -5.86 18.00
C SER A 279 2.00 -7.16 17.37
N ILE A 280 3.22 -7.15 16.87
CA ILE A 280 4.01 -8.35 16.57
C ILE A 280 4.93 -8.55 17.76
N LYS A 281 4.81 -9.69 18.44
CA LYS A 281 5.65 -10.03 19.58
C LYS A 281 6.82 -10.90 19.15
N VAL A 282 7.95 -10.69 19.78
CA VAL A 282 9.18 -11.45 19.58
C VAL A 282 9.73 -11.92 20.92
N ASP A 283 10.53 -12.99 20.90
CA ASP A 283 11.34 -13.39 22.04
C ASP A 283 12.67 -12.61 22.12
N ASP A 284 13.52 -12.93 23.08
CA ASP A 284 14.82 -12.30 23.32
C ASP A 284 15.81 -12.49 22.14
N HIS A 285 15.53 -13.42 21.24
CA HIS A 285 16.34 -13.73 20.06
C HIS A 285 15.77 -13.12 18.77
N GLY A 286 14.67 -12.36 18.87
CA GLY A 286 14.00 -11.73 17.72
C GLY A 286 13.12 -12.66 16.90
N ILE A 287 12.82 -13.87 17.45
CA ILE A 287 11.88 -14.79 16.80
C ILE A 287 10.46 -14.29 17.04
N ILE A 288 9.67 -14.21 15.98
CA ILE A 288 8.28 -13.80 16.08
C ILE A 288 7.47 -14.88 16.80
N THR A 289 6.84 -14.52 17.92
CA THR A 289 6.04 -15.42 18.77
C THR A 289 4.54 -15.18 18.68
N GLU A 290 4.11 -14.00 18.21
CA GLU A 290 2.71 -13.70 17.97
C GLU A 290 2.59 -12.62 16.87
N ILE A 291 1.65 -12.81 15.94
CA ILE A 291 1.22 -11.80 14.98
C ILE A 291 -0.28 -11.59 15.17
N VAL A 292 -0.70 -10.42 15.63
CA VAL A 292 -2.13 -10.08 15.69
C VAL A 292 -2.60 -9.63 14.32
N GLU A 293 -3.61 -10.31 13.78
CA GLU A 293 -4.17 -10.11 12.44
C GLU A 293 -5.66 -9.73 12.53
N GLY A 294 -6.16 -8.99 11.56
CA GLY A 294 -7.58 -8.63 11.46
C GLY A 294 -7.80 -7.21 10.97
N ILE A 295 -9.05 -6.79 10.95
CA ILE A 295 -9.46 -5.40 10.81
C ILE A 295 -9.52 -4.81 12.21
N PHE A 296 -8.75 -3.75 12.46
CA PHE A 296 -8.61 -3.11 13.76
C PHE A 296 -9.49 -1.88 13.90
N ILE A 297 -9.61 -1.10 12.83
CA ILE A 297 -10.48 0.08 12.74
C ILE A 297 -11.17 0.07 11.40
N ASP A 298 -12.47 0.36 11.42
CA ASP A 298 -13.33 0.64 10.27
C ASP A 298 -14.35 1.68 10.72
N GLU A 299 -13.92 2.95 10.72
CA GLU A 299 -14.71 4.08 11.23
C GLU A 299 -14.78 5.17 10.15
N PRO A 300 -15.88 5.31 9.41
CA PRO A 300 -16.04 6.37 8.43
C PRO A 300 -15.85 7.76 9.05
N LYS A 301 -14.97 8.55 8.49
CA LYS A 301 -14.70 9.95 8.89
C LYS A 301 -14.76 10.82 7.65
N PRO A 302 -15.14 12.12 7.78
CA PRO A 302 -15.07 13.05 6.64
C PRO A 302 -13.67 13.07 6.04
N GLU A 303 -13.56 12.80 4.75
CA GLU A 303 -12.27 12.82 4.05
C GLU A 303 -11.82 14.27 3.76
N PHE A 304 -10.55 14.43 3.41
CA PHE A 304 -9.90 15.74 3.30
C PHE A 304 -10.52 16.62 2.22
N GLN A 305 -10.78 16.07 1.02
CA GLN A 305 -11.36 16.85 -0.09
C GLN A 305 -12.80 17.26 0.17
N GLU A 306 -13.59 16.39 0.81
CA GLU A 306 -14.94 16.72 1.23
C GLU A 306 -14.93 17.89 2.24
N SER A 307 -14.00 17.83 3.20
CA SER A 307 -13.84 18.89 4.21
C SER A 307 -13.45 20.21 3.58
N ILE A 308 -12.52 20.24 2.61
CA ILE A 308 -12.16 21.44 1.84
C ILE A 308 -13.35 21.96 1.05
N ASN A 309 -14.06 21.09 0.34
CA ASN A 309 -15.22 21.49 -0.47
C ASN A 309 -16.32 22.10 0.41
N ARG A 310 -16.58 21.52 1.57
CA ARG A 310 -17.54 22.02 2.56
C ARG A 310 -17.17 23.42 3.05
N GLN A 311 -15.89 23.64 3.36
CA GLN A 311 -15.39 24.97 3.77
C GLN A 311 -15.44 26.00 2.63
N ALA A 312 -15.06 25.60 1.42
CA ALA A 312 -15.12 26.48 0.24
C ALA A 312 -16.57 26.93 -0.05
N GLN A 313 -17.52 26.00 0.02
CA GLN A 313 -18.94 26.32 -0.14
C GLN A 313 -19.45 27.26 0.98
N ALA A 314 -19.06 27.02 2.23
CA ALA A 314 -19.41 27.90 3.34
C ALA A 314 -18.81 29.30 3.17
N ALA A 315 -17.55 29.38 2.73
CA ALA A 315 -16.89 30.65 2.44
C ALA A 315 -17.59 31.38 1.30
N LYS A 316 -17.97 30.71 0.22
CA LYS A 316 -18.72 31.31 -0.90
C LYS A 316 -20.08 31.85 -0.45
N LYS A 317 -20.85 31.08 0.34
CA LYS A 317 -22.13 31.53 0.91
C LYS A 317 -21.95 32.81 1.77
N ARG A 318 -20.93 32.80 2.65
CA ARG A 318 -20.61 34.01 3.47
C ARG A 318 -20.25 35.21 2.60
N TRP A 319 -19.46 35.02 1.56
CA TRP A 319 -19.08 36.08 0.64
C TRP A 319 -20.28 36.63 -0.10
N GLU A 320 -21.19 35.79 -0.61
CA GLU A 320 -22.42 36.22 -1.27
C GLU A 320 -23.33 36.99 -0.33
N ALA A 321 -23.49 36.51 0.90
CA ALA A 321 -24.24 37.21 1.94
C ALA A 321 -23.63 38.60 2.27
N THR A 322 -22.29 38.65 2.39
CA THR A 322 -21.57 39.88 2.62
C THR A 322 -21.73 40.88 1.43
N LYS A 323 -21.61 40.37 0.19
CA LYS A 323 -21.88 41.18 -1.01
C LYS A 323 -23.29 41.77 -1.04
N LYS A 324 -24.29 40.98 -0.68
CA LYS A 324 -25.69 41.42 -0.58
C LYS A 324 -25.84 42.50 0.49
N ALA A 325 -25.33 42.26 1.69
CA ALA A 325 -25.38 43.25 2.79
C ALA A 325 -24.66 44.55 2.48
N LEU A 326 -23.53 44.51 1.77
CA LEU A 326 -22.81 45.71 1.31
C LEU A 326 -23.58 46.51 0.24
N LYS A 327 -24.34 45.82 -0.65
CA LYS A 327 -25.24 46.48 -1.60
C LYS A 327 -26.41 47.15 -0.91
N GLU A 328 -27.00 46.54 0.10
CA GLU A 328 -28.14 47.04 0.86
C GLU A 328 -27.74 48.17 1.84
N ARG A 329 -26.49 48.21 2.27
CA ARG A 329 -25.94 49.20 3.21
C ARG A 329 -24.61 49.81 2.72
N PRO A 330 -24.63 50.71 1.75
CA PRO A 330 -23.40 51.28 1.13
C PRO A 330 -22.45 51.96 2.14
N GLN A 331 -22.98 52.40 3.28
CA GLN A 331 -22.19 53.03 4.33
C GLN A 331 -21.20 52.04 5.00
N LEU A 332 -21.50 50.70 5.00
CA LEU A 332 -20.59 49.69 5.48
C LEU A 332 -19.42 49.45 4.52
N ALA A 333 -19.61 49.62 3.22
CA ALA A 333 -18.56 49.50 2.22
C ALA A 333 -17.40 50.48 2.48
N LYS A 334 -17.74 51.75 2.83
CA LYS A 334 -16.74 52.80 3.16
C LYS A 334 -15.90 52.48 4.43
N ARG A 335 -16.36 51.57 5.26
CA ARG A 335 -15.62 51.09 6.46
C ARG A 335 -14.62 49.99 6.13
N VAL A 336 -14.95 49.11 5.17
CA VAL A 336 -14.09 48.00 4.71
C VAL A 336 -12.89 48.55 3.90
N ASP A 337 -13.07 49.59 3.11
CA ASP A 337 -11.98 50.22 2.34
C ASP A 337 -10.94 50.97 3.21
N ARG A 338 -11.19 51.11 4.53
CA ARG A 338 -10.22 51.66 5.49
C ARG A 338 -9.28 50.64 6.10
N VAL A 339 -9.48 49.34 5.84
CA VAL A 339 -8.50 48.29 6.21
C VAL A 339 -7.40 48.31 5.16
N PRO A 340 -6.13 48.59 5.52
CA PRO A 340 -5.03 48.57 4.57
C PRO A 340 -5.04 47.22 3.85
N ARG A 341 -5.19 47.26 2.52
CA ARG A 341 -4.92 46.07 1.72
C ARG A 341 -3.42 45.85 1.81
N THR A 342 -3.00 44.90 2.59
CA THR A 342 -1.65 44.31 2.48
C THR A 342 -1.61 43.69 1.08
N GLU A 343 -1.02 44.40 0.12
CA GLU A 343 -0.69 43.83 -1.18
C GLU A 343 0.28 42.68 -0.92
N VAL A 344 -0.24 41.47 -0.93
CA VAL A 344 0.61 40.29 -1.06
C VAL A 344 1.09 40.30 -2.50
N GLN A 345 2.24 40.94 -2.73
CA GLN A 345 2.98 40.77 -3.96
C GLN A 345 3.36 39.28 -3.99
N LEU A 346 2.60 38.49 -4.72
CA LEU A 346 3.06 37.18 -5.21
C LEU A 346 4.23 37.51 -6.14
N GLY A 347 5.45 37.41 -5.57
CA GLY A 347 6.68 37.53 -6.32
C GLY A 347 6.64 36.51 -7.46
N GLY A 348 6.54 37.00 -8.68
CA GLY A 348 6.64 36.18 -9.87
C GLY A 348 7.99 35.48 -9.87
N PHE A 349 7.97 34.15 -9.83
CA PHE A 349 9.13 33.34 -10.21
C PHE A 349 9.30 33.50 -11.73
N GLY A 350 9.95 34.60 -12.13
CA GLY A 350 10.47 34.77 -13.48
C GLY A 350 11.66 33.85 -13.65
N GLY A 351 11.49 32.78 -14.42
CA GLY A 351 12.62 32.00 -14.89
C GLY A 351 13.50 32.83 -15.80
N GLN A 352 14.77 32.90 -15.50
CA GLN A 352 15.83 33.16 -16.46
C GLN A 352 16.91 32.09 -16.29
N GLY A 353 17.26 31.45 -17.40
CA GLY A 353 18.47 30.63 -17.60
C GLY A 353 18.21 29.15 -17.63
#